data_53fda2b93887c88192b914b0dd50dd05
#
_entry.id   53fda2b93887c88192b914b0dd50dd05
#
_cell.length_a   1.000
_cell.length_b   1.000
_cell.length_c   1.000
_cell.angle_alpha   90.00
_cell.angle_beta   90.00
_cell.angle_gamma   90.00
#
_symmetry.space_group_name_H-M   'P 1'
#
loop_
_entity.id
_entity.type
_entity.pdbx_description
1 polymer ?
#
loop_
_entity_poly.entity_id
_entity_poly.type
_entity_poly.pdbx_seq_one_letter_code
_entity_poly.pdbx_strand_id
1 'polypeptide(L)'
;AITKNIVDMMGGTIEVQTAPEKGSEFIVRVPLRAQAEPRKEVKIAELEGLKALVVDDDFNTCDGVTKMLVKVGMRAEWTLSGKEAVLRARQSLEMGDTFKAYIIDWRLPDMNGIEVTRQIRALHDDTPIIILTAYDWSDIEVEAKAAGVTAFCSKPMFMSDLRDTLMTAIGQKQAKEKQGVLPQNATDFKGKHILLAE
;
A
#
# COMPACT_ATOMS: atom_id res chain seq x y z
N ALA A 1 6.73 -28.95 -12.14
CA ALA A 1 5.65 -29.74 -11.56
C ALA A 1 4.48 -28.86 -11.12
N ILE A 2 4.58 -28.06 -10.03
CA ILE A 2 3.44 -27.29 -9.49
C ILE A 2 2.89 -26.27 -10.50
N THR A 3 3.73 -25.43 -11.07
CA THR A 3 3.32 -24.42 -12.06
C THR A 3 2.60 -25.04 -13.25
N LYS A 4 3.11 -26.18 -13.78
CA LYS A 4 2.46 -26.89 -14.89
C LYS A 4 1.05 -27.34 -14.49
N ASN A 5 0.88 -27.95 -13.33
CA ASN A 5 -0.42 -28.41 -12.86
C ASN A 5 -1.43 -27.24 -12.74
N ILE A 6 -0.99 -26.09 -12.22
CA ILE A 6 -1.85 -24.89 -12.11
C ILE A 6 -2.26 -24.40 -13.51
N VAL A 7 -1.32 -24.32 -14.44
CA VAL A 7 -1.60 -23.89 -15.82
C VAL A 7 -2.55 -24.86 -16.52
N ASP A 8 -2.33 -26.17 -16.37
CA ASP A 8 -3.20 -27.22 -16.93
C ASP A 8 -4.63 -27.14 -16.33
N MET A 9 -4.75 -26.91 -15.01
CA MET A 9 -6.06 -26.69 -14.34
C MET A 9 -6.79 -25.44 -14.84
N MET A 10 -6.05 -24.42 -15.28
CA MET A 10 -6.60 -23.22 -15.90
C MET A 10 -6.92 -23.40 -17.39
N GLY A 11 -6.71 -24.59 -17.95
CA GLY A 11 -6.92 -24.88 -19.38
C GLY A 11 -5.86 -24.21 -20.27
N GLY A 12 -4.70 -23.91 -19.72
CA GLY A 12 -3.61 -23.24 -20.41
C GLY A 12 -2.49 -24.18 -20.87
N THR A 13 -1.41 -23.60 -21.38
CA THR A 13 -0.18 -24.28 -21.77
C THR A 13 1.05 -23.58 -21.21
N ILE A 14 2.10 -24.35 -20.89
CA ILE A 14 3.41 -23.83 -20.51
C ILE A 14 4.48 -24.45 -21.39
N GLU A 15 5.30 -23.62 -21.98
CA GLU A 15 6.45 -24.00 -22.81
C GLU A 15 7.73 -23.44 -22.21
N VAL A 16 8.85 -24.11 -22.41
CA VAL A 16 10.16 -23.65 -21.96
C VAL A 16 11.11 -23.67 -23.16
N GLN A 17 11.74 -22.54 -23.43
CA GLN A 17 12.82 -22.40 -24.39
C GLN A 17 14.10 -22.12 -23.63
N THR A 18 15.11 -22.97 -23.79
CA THR A 18 16.39 -22.82 -23.11
C THR A 18 17.55 -23.08 -24.02
N ALA A 19 18.62 -22.33 -23.88
CA ALA A 19 19.86 -22.56 -24.60
C ALA A 19 21.05 -22.25 -23.67
N PRO A 20 22.18 -23.01 -23.82
CA PRO A 20 23.39 -22.70 -23.05
C PRO A 20 23.81 -21.24 -23.23
N GLU A 21 24.18 -20.60 -22.14
CA GLU A 21 24.62 -19.19 -22.05
C GLU A 21 23.57 -18.14 -22.46
N LYS A 22 22.38 -18.54 -22.92
CA LYS A 22 21.27 -17.63 -23.29
C LYS A 22 20.14 -17.58 -22.25
N GLY A 23 20.23 -18.43 -21.22
CA GLY A 23 19.19 -18.51 -20.19
C GLY A 23 17.98 -19.34 -20.61
N SER A 24 16.87 -19.17 -19.90
CA SER A 24 15.63 -19.89 -20.14
C SER A 24 14.44 -18.91 -20.20
N GLU A 25 13.58 -19.10 -21.19
CA GLU A 25 12.32 -18.39 -21.34
C GLU A 25 11.17 -19.35 -21.02
N PHE A 26 10.28 -18.91 -20.12
CA PHE A 26 9.06 -19.64 -19.77
C PHE A 26 7.87 -18.92 -20.38
N ILE A 27 7.17 -19.58 -21.30
CA ILE A 27 6.02 -19.03 -21.99
C ILE A 27 4.76 -19.68 -21.43
N VAL A 28 3.92 -18.92 -20.74
CA VAL A 28 2.65 -19.38 -20.18
C VAL A 28 1.50 -18.74 -20.94
N ARG A 29 0.56 -19.56 -21.43
CA ARG A 29 -0.66 -19.12 -22.08
C ARG A 29 -1.85 -19.69 -21.33
N VAL A 30 -2.72 -18.82 -20.80
CA VAL A 30 -3.95 -19.22 -20.10
C VAL A 30 -5.15 -18.49 -20.70
N PRO A 31 -6.29 -19.17 -20.94
CA PRO A 31 -7.51 -18.54 -21.36
C PRO A 31 -8.16 -17.82 -20.16
N LEU A 32 -8.35 -16.51 -20.26
CA LEU A 32 -9.03 -15.71 -19.27
C LEU A 32 -10.34 -15.17 -19.86
N ARG A 33 -11.41 -15.18 -19.06
CA ARG A 33 -12.65 -14.49 -19.45
C ARG A 33 -12.47 -13.01 -19.25
N ALA A 34 -12.54 -12.22 -20.32
CA ALA A 34 -12.59 -10.78 -20.21
C ALA A 34 -13.93 -10.35 -19.58
N GLN A 35 -13.89 -9.36 -18.70
CA GLN A 35 -15.13 -8.71 -18.25
C GLN A 35 -15.78 -7.98 -19.42
N ALA A 36 -17.07 -8.17 -19.61
CA ALA A 36 -17.84 -7.55 -20.69
C ALA A 36 -17.93 -6.02 -20.53
N GLU A 37 -17.87 -5.52 -19.31
CA GLU A 37 -17.84 -4.09 -19.01
C GLU A 37 -16.58 -3.75 -18.20
N PRO A 38 -15.85 -2.67 -18.56
CA PRO A 38 -14.80 -2.18 -17.70
C PRO A 38 -15.44 -1.80 -16.35
N ARG A 39 -14.86 -2.28 -15.24
CA ARG A 39 -15.27 -1.80 -13.92
C ARG A 39 -15.24 -0.28 -13.97
N LYS A 40 -16.39 0.37 -13.72
CA LYS A 40 -16.44 1.83 -13.54
C LYS A 40 -15.34 2.18 -12.55
N GLU A 41 -14.47 3.09 -12.92
CA GLU A 41 -13.46 3.63 -12.01
C GLU A 41 -14.20 4.16 -10.78
N VAL A 42 -14.02 3.48 -9.65
CA VAL A 42 -14.68 3.87 -8.41
C VAL A 42 -13.81 4.96 -7.81
N LYS A 43 -14.03 6.20 -8.27
CA LYS A 43 -13.52 7.35 -7.53
C LYS A 43 -14.17 7.35 -6.15
N ILE A 44 -13.35 7.52 -5.15
CA ILE A 44 -13.77 7.58 -3.75
C ILE A 44 -13.85 9.05 -3.40
N ALA A 45 -15.06 9.55 -3.15
CA ALA A 45 -15.30 10.97 -2.93
C ALA A 45 -14.44 11.55 -1.79
N GLU A 46 -14.19 10.75 -0.76
CA GLU A 46 -13.36 11.11 0.40
C GLU A 46 -11.86 11.23 0.08
N LEU A 47 -11.41 10.63 -1.02
CA LEU A 47 -10.02 10.65 -1.49
C LEU A 47 -9.79 11.63 -2.64
N GLU A 48 -10.85 12.15 -3.24
CA GLU A 48 -10.76 12.98 -4.44
C GLU A 48 -9.94 14.26 -4.19
N GLY A 49 -8.92 14.45 -5.01
CA GLY A 49 -8.01 15.61 -4.94
C GLY A 49 -7.00 15.58 -3.80
N LEU A 50 -7.07 14.62 -2.87
CA LEU A 50 -6.09 14.48 -1.81
C LEU A 50 -4.73 14.09 -2.39
N LYS A 51 -3.65 14.66 -1.84
CA LYS A 51 -2.28 14.44 -2.30
C LYS A 51 -1.62 13.29 -1.56
N ALA A 52 -0.96 12.38 -2.25
CA ALA A 52 -0.19 11.28 -1.67
C ALA A 52 1.24 11.24 -2.21
N LEU A 53 2.17 10.76 -1.38
CA LEU A 53 3.55 10.49 -1.78
C LEU A 53 3.84 8.99 -1.67
N VAL A 54 4.33 8.41 -2.77
CA VAL A 54 4.82 7.03 -2.84
C VAL A 54 6.33 7.03 -2.76
N VAL A 55 6.90 6.17 -1.94
CA VAL A 55 8.35 6.06 -1.72
C VAL A 55 8.75 4.60 -1.81
N ASP A 56 9.46 4.24 -2.87
CA ASP A 56 9.93 2.87 -3.12
C ASP A 56 11.17 2.97 -4.03
N ASP A 57 12.17 2.12 -3.86
CA ASP A 57 13.37 2.13 -4.70
C ASP A 57 13.14 1.50 -6.09
N ASP A 58 12.06 0.74 -6.26
CA ASP A 58 11.65 0.22 -7.56
C ASP A 58 10.69 1.18 -8.27
N PHE A 59 11.14 1.71 -9.41
CA PHE A 59 10.32 2.58 -10.27
C PHE A 59 8.98 1.94 -10.67
N ASN A 60 8.98 0.64 -10.98
CA ASN A 60 7.75 -0.04 -11.44
C ASN A 60 6.71 -0.12 -10.30
N THR A 61 7.16 -0.31 -9.07
CA THR A 61 6.31 -0.26 -7.89
C THR A 61 5.75 1.15 -7.70
N CYS A 62 6.58 2.18 -7.76
CA CYS A 62 6.17 3.58 -7.69
C CYS A 62 5.12 3.93 -8.74
N ASP A 63 5.38 3.61 -10.00
CA ASP A 63 4.46 3.87 -11.12
C ASP A 63 3.14 3.11 -10.95
N GLY A 64 3.19 1.85 -10.56
CA GLY A 64 2.01 1.01 -10.31
C GLY A 64 1.12 1.56 -9.20
N VAL A 65 1.70 1.88 -8.04
CA VAL A 65 0.98 2.43 -6.88
C VAL A 65 0.43 3.82 -7.20
N THR A 66 1.21 4.67 -7.85
CA THR A 66 0.76 6.00 -8.29
C THR A 66 -0.46 5.91 -9.20
N LYS A 67 -0.45 5.00 -10.18
CA LYS A 67 -1.61 4.75 -11.04
C LYS A 67 -2.83 4.26 -10.28
N MET A 68 -2.64 3.44 -9.25
CA MET A 68 -3.74 2.99 -8.38
C MET A 68 -4.34 4.17 -7.59
N LEU A 69 -3.50 5.05 -7.03
CA LEU A 69 -3.95 6.24 -6.30
C LEU A 69 -4.72 7.20 -7.20
N VAL A 70 -4.25 7.43 -8.42
CA VAL A 70 -4.94 8.27 -9.40
C VAL A 70 -6.31 7.70 -9.77
N LYS A 71 -6.44 6.38 -9.92
CA LYS A 71 -7.72 5.72 -10.20
C LYS A 71 -8.75 5.89 -9.09
N VAL A 72 -8.34 6.01 -7.83
CA VAL A 72 -9.26 6.29 -6.72
C VAL A 72 -9.55 7.78 -6.52
N GLY A 73 -8.94 8.65 -7.36
CA GLY A 73 -9.19 10.10 -7.36
C GLY A 73 -8.13 10.95 -6.69
N MET A 74 -7.04 10.37 -6.17
CA MET A 74 -5.98 11.12 -5.51
C MET A 74 -5.01 11.77 -6.51
N ARG A 75 -4.33 12.84 -6.10
CA ARG A 75 -3.12 13.36 -6.72
C ARG A 75 -1.94 12.60 -6.12
N ALA A 76 -1.11 11.97 -6.92
CA ALA A 76 0.00 11.16 -6.43
C ALA A 76 1.33 11.60 -7.03
N GLU A 77 2.33 11.72 -6.17
CA GLU A 77 3.74 11.90 -6.51
C GLU A 77 4.53 10.70 -6.01
N TRP A 78 5.72 10.50 -6.53
CA TRP A 78 6.60 9.43 -6.08
C TRP A 78 8.06 9.89 -6.00
N THR A 79 8.85 9.16 -5.22
CA THR A 79 10.30 9.29 -5.13
C THR A 79 10.94 7.93 -4.85
N LEU A 80 12.20 7.77 -5.25
CA LEU A 80 12.97 6.52 -5.06
C LEU A 80 13.87 6.55 -3.80
N SER A 81 13.77 7.59 -2.96
CA SER A 81 14.67 7.83 -1.85
C SER A 81 13.93 8.33 -0.62
N GLY A 82 14.26 7.78 0.54
CA GLY A 82 13.73 8.22 1.83
C GLY A 82 14.14 9.66 2.17
N LYS A 83 15.38 10.07 1.87
CA LYS A 83 15.83 11.46 2.08
C LYS A 83 15.03 12.45 1.25
N GLU A 84 14.78 12.11 -0.01
CA GLU A 84 13.95 12.95 -0.88
C GLU A 84 12.51 13.01 -0.38
N ALA A 85 11.97 11.90 0.14
CA ALA A 85 10.63 11.88 0.72
C ALA A 85 10.50 12.86 1.89
N VAL A 86 11.47 12.90 2.81
CA VAL A 86 11.49 13.85 3.93
C VAL A 86 11.61 15.30 3.43
N LEU A 87 12.44 15.54 2.40
CA LEU A 87 12.56 16.86 1.79
C LEU A 87 11.22 17.31 1.18
N ARG A 88 10.55 16.45 0.42
CA ARG A 88 9.24 16.74 -0.19
C ARG A 88 8.14 16.95 0.87
N ALA A 89 8.16 16.18 1.96
CA ALA A 89 7.26 16.39 3.09
C ALA A 89 7.41 17.80 3.67
N ARG A 90 8.65 18.24 3.92
CA ARG A 90 8.94 19.61 4.41
C ARG A 90 8.44 20.67 3.42
N GLN A 91 8.79 20.54 2.14
CA GLN A 91 8.37 21.49 1.10
C GLN A 91 6.84 21.57 0.98
N SER A 92 6.14 20.45 1.09
CA SER A 92 4.68 20.43 1.03
C SER A 92 4.03 21.18 2.19
N LEU A 93 4.64 21.11 3.38
CA LEU A 93 4.19 21.90 4.57
C LEU A 93 4.43 23.40 4.35
N GLU A 94 5.62 23.77 3.86
CA GLU A 94 5.99 25.17 3.58
C GLU A 94 5.09 25.81 2.50
N MET A 95 4.73 25.03 1.47
CA MET A 95 3.87 25.48 0.37
C MET A 95 2.37 25.43 0.69
N GLY A 96 1.97 24.79 1.78
CA GLY A 96 0.56 24.59 2.14
C GLY A 96 -0.20 23.56 1.29
N ASP A 97 0.49 22.86 0.34
CA ASP A 97 -0.08 21.75 -0.44
C ASP A 97 0.36 20.41 0.17
N THR A 98 -0.13 20.15 1.36
CA THR A 98 0.31 19.04 2.21
C THR A 98 -0.14 17.69 1.69
N PHE A 99 0.71 16.69 1.86
CA PHE A 99 0.31 15.29 1.66
C PHE A 99 -0.78 14.89 2.66
N LYS A 100 -1.63 13.96 2.25
CA LYS A 100 -2.71 13.37 3.07
C LYS A 100 -2.50 11.88 3.29
N ALA A 101 -1.53 11.29 2.60
CA ALA A 101 -1.04 9.94 2.84
C ALA A 101 0.40 9.81 2.35
N TYR A 102 1.20 9.02 3.07
CA TYR A 102 2.50 8.54 2.65
C TYR A 102 2.41 7.02 2.52
N ILE A 103 2.89 6.47 1.39
CA ILE A 103 3.02 5.05 1.15
C ILE A 103 4.51 4.77 0.96
N ILE A 104 5.14 4.11 1.93
CA ILE A 104 6.59 4.04 2.05
C ILE A 104 7.03 2.58 2.09
N ASP A 105 7.96 2.19 1.21
CA ASP A 105 8.58 0.88 1.31
C ASP A 105 9.36 0.73 2.62
N TRP A 106 9.28 -0.47 3.18
CA TRP A 106 10.05 -0.83 4.37
C TRP A 106 11.56 -0.70 4.15
N ARG A 107 12.05 -1.13 2.98
CA ARG A 107 13.47 -1.17 2.65
C ARG A 107 13.80 -0.21 1.53
N LEU A 108 14.41 0.92 1.87
CA LEU A 108 14.98 1.85 0.91
C LEU A 108 16.51 1.78 0.99
N PRO A 109 17.25 2.09 -0.07
CA PRO A 109 18.70 1.98 -0.10
C PRO A 109 19.42 2.96 0.83
N ASP A 110 18.79 4.08 1.15
CA ASP A 110 19.39 5.16 1.94
C ASP A 110 18.94 5.18 3.41
N MET A 111 17.74 4.65 3.71
CA MET A 111 17.23 4.49 5.08
C MET A 111 16.03 3.56 5.09
N ASN A 112 15.62 3.01 6.24
CA ASN A 112 14.41 2.21 6.31
C ASN A 112 13.14 3.07 6.49
N GLY A 113 11.97 2.48 6.20
CA GLY A 113 10.69 3.18 6.27
C GLY A 113 10.32 3.72 7.65
N ILE A 114 10.80 3.08 8.74
CA ILE A 114 10.60 3.59 10.12
C ILE A 114 11.41 4.87 10.32
N GLU A 115 12.63 4.94 9.81
CA GLU A 115 13.47 6.13 9.93
C GLU A 115 12.88 7.30 9.13
N VAL A 116 12.38 7.04 7.91
CA VAL A 116 11.62 8.04 7.13
C VAL A 116 10.43 8.53 7.94
N THR A 117 9.69 7.62 8.58
CA THR A 117 8.53 7.95 9.43
C THR A 117 8.95 8.86 10.58
N ARG A 118 10.01 8.54 11.32
CA ARG A 118 10.50 9.37 12.44
C ARG A 118 10.86 10.79 11.97
N GLN A 119 11.53 10.91 10.82
CA GLN A 119 11.92 12.20 10.27
C GLN A 119 10.71 13.02 9.81
N ILE A 120 9.71 12.41 9.20
CA ILE A 120 8.44 13.09 8.85
C ILE A 120 7.72 13.55 10.13
N ARG A 121 7.63 12.70 11.16
CA ARG A 121 7.01 13.06 12.44
C ARG A 121 7.76 14.20 13.16
N ALA A 122 9.08 14.27 13.00
CA ALA A 122 9.88 15.40 13.54
C ALA A 122 9.54 16.75 12.87
N LEU A 123 8.92 16.75 11.69
CA LEU A 123 8.37 17.96 11.05
C LEU A 123 6.99 18.35 11.60
N HIS A 124 6.50 17.68 12.64
CA HIS A 124 5.12 17.84 13.17
C HIS A 124 4.04 17.49 12.12
N ASP A 125 4.36 16.58 11.20
CA ASP A 125 3.43 16.07 10.21
C ASP A 125 2.79 14.78 10.70
N ASP A 126 1.50 14.86 11.06
CA ASP A 126 0.68 13.73 11.53
C ASP A 126 -0.07 13.02 10.42
N THR A 127 0.30 13.27 9.16
CA THR A 127 -0.29 12.60 8.00
C THR A 127 -0.15 11.08 8.10
N PRO A 128 -1.18 10.29 7.77
CA PRO A 128 -1.12 8.84 7.78
C PRO A 128 0.06 8.31 6.97
N ILE A 129 0.83 7.40 7.58
CA ILE A 129 1.96 6.70 6.95
C ILE A 129 1.63 5.22 6.89
N ILE A 130 1.65 4.67 5.69
CA ILE A 130 1.43 3.26 5.36
C ILE A 130 2.76 2.67 4.95
N ILE A 131 3.22 1.63 5.63
CA ILE A 131 4.44 0.90 5.27
C ILE A 131 4.09 -0.27 4.34
N LEU A 132 4.78 -0.33 3.18
CA LEU A 132 4.74 -1.47 2.28
C LEU A 132 5.80 -2.48 2.69
N THR A 133 5.44 -3.75 2.80
CA THR A 133 6.41 -4.80 3.15
C THR A 133 6.11 -6.11 2.42
N ALA A 134 7.16 -6.82 2.01
CA ALA A 134 7.08 -8.18 1.47
C ALA A 134 7.17 -9.25 2.57
N TYR A 135 7.35 -8.85 3.83
CA TYR A 135 7.59 -9.74 4.97
C TYR A 135 6.50 -9.60 6.03
N ASP A 136 6.43 -10.58 6.91
CA ASP A 136 5.64 -10.47 8.13
C ASP A 136 6.19 -9.31 8.97
N TRP A 137 5.31 -8.38 9.35
CA TRP A 137 5.68 -7.18 10.12
C TRP A 137 5.57 -7.36 11.63
N SER A 138 5.23 -8.58 12.10
CA SER A 138 5.05 -8.88 13.55
C SER A 138 6.25 -8.47 14.37
N ASP A 139 7.47 -8.69 13.84
CA ASP A 139 8.71 -8.40 14.55
C ASP A 139 9.02 -6.89 14.65
N ILE A 140 8.45 -6.08 13.77
CA ILE A 140 8.71 -4.64 13.66
C ILE A 140 7.50 -3.78 14.07
N GLU A 141 6.36 -4.39 14.32
CA GLU A 141 5.10 -3.69 14.57
C GLU A 141 5.18 -2.72 15.74
N VAL A 142 5.81 -3.15 16.84
CA VAL A 142 5.96 -2.34 18.06
C VAL A 142 6.82 -1.10 17.78
N GLU A 143 7.96 -1.29 17.11
CA GLU A 143 8.86 -0.20 16.76
C GLU A 143 8.21 0.77 15.76
N ALA A 144 7.55 0.23 14.74
CA ALA A 144 6.88 1.02 13.72
C ALA A 144 5.72 1.85 14.29
N LYS A 145 4.90 1.27 15.17
CA LYS A 145 3.84 1.99 15.88
C LYS A 145 4.41 3.10 16.77
N ALA A 146 5.50 2.82 17.49
CA ALA A 146 6.17 3.81 18.31
C ALA A 146 6.76 4.95 17.48
N ALA A 147 7.21 4.69 16.25
CA ALA A 147 7.66 5.71 15.30
C ALA A 147 6.51 6.53 14.70
N GLY A 148 5.26 6.08 14.82
CA GLY A 148 4.09 6.76 14.29
C GLY A 148 3.59 6.22 12.93
N VAL A 149 3.96 4.99 12.56
CA VAL A 149 3.34 4.29 11.42
C VAL A 149 1.85 4.07 11.69
N THR A 150 1.02 4.35 10.70
CA THR A 150 -0.45 4.26 10.85
C THR A 150 -0.97 2.89 10.45
N ALA A 151 -0.43 2.31 9.38
CA ALA A 151 -0.87 1.02 8.86
C ALA A 151 0.25 0.31 8.08
N PHE A 152 0.03 -0.99 7.83
CA PHE A 152 0.88 -1.81 6.98
C PHE A 152 0.07 -2.33 5.79
N CYS A 153 0.75 -2.53 4.66
CA CYS A 153 0.20 -3.18 3.49
C CYS A 153 1.22 -4.16 2.91
N SER A 154 0.79 -5.37 2.57
CA SER A 154 1.68 -6.40 2.01
C SER A 154 1.96 -6.16 0.53
N LYS A 155 3.17 -6.52 0.08
CA LYS A 155 3.50 -6.68 -1.34
C LYS A 155 3.28 -8.14 -1.74
N PRO A 156 2.69 -8.44 -2.93
CA PRO A 156 2.20 -7.51 -3.95
C PRO A 156 0.92 -6.81 -3.52
N MET A 157 0.83 -5.51 -3.80
CA MET A 157 -0.31 -4.70 -3.44
C MET A 157 -1.43 -4.80 -4.48
N PHE A 158 -2.66 -5.02 -4.02
CA PHE A 158 -3.84 -4.96 -4.85
C PHE A 158 -4.63 -3.67 -4.60
N MET A 159 -5.43 -3.26 -5.60
CA MET A 159 -6.26 -2.05 -5.52
C MET A 159 -7.22 -2.07 -4.30
N SER A 160 -7.78 -3.25 -3.98
CA SER A 160 -8.65 -3.43 -2.81
C SER A 160 -7.92 -3.11 -1.51
N ASP A 161 -6.71 -3.66 -1.35
CA ASP A 161 -5.92 -3.55 -0.12
C ASP A 161 -5.46 -2.12 0.10
N LEU A 162 -4.97 -1.47 -0.98
CA LEU A 162 -4.59 -0.05 -0.95
C LEU A 162 -5.77 0.84 -0.55
N ARG A 163 -6.94 0.63 -1.18
CA ARG A 163 -8.15 1.39 -0.88
C ARG A 163 -8.57 1.22 0.58
N ASP A 164 -8.69 -0.01 1.05
CA ASP A 164 -9.19 -0.31 2.39
C ASP A 164 -8.20 0.20 3.47
N THR A 165 -6.89 0.09 3.21
CA THR A 165 -5.85 0.65 4.08
C THR A 165 -5.91 2.18 4.12
N LEU A 166 -6.04 2.85 2.97
CA LEU A 166 -6.16 4.31 2.90
C LEU A 166 -7.41 4.81 3.62
N MET A 167 -8.58 4.19 3.38
CA MET A 167 -9.83 4.57 4.02
C MET A 167 -9.74 4.43 5.54
N THR A 168 -9.13 3.35 6.02
CA THR A 168 -8.91 3.14 7.45
C THR A 168 -7.95 4.16 8.03
N ALA A 169 -6.80 4.40 7.37
CA ALA A 169 -5.77 5.31 7.86
C ALA A 169 -6.22 6.77 7.89
N ILE A 170 -6.89 7.23 6.83
CA ILE A 170 -7.41 8.61 6.74
C ILE A 170 -8.64 8.77 7.64
N GLY A 171 -9.53 7.78 7.70
CA GLY A 171 -10.71 7.78 8.56
C GLY A 171 -10.36 7.82 10.05
N GLN A 172 -9.33 7.12 10.49
CA GLN A 172 -8.84 7.19 11.88
C GLN A 172 -8.33 8.58 12.25
N LYS A 173 -7.66 9.29 11.33
CA LYS A 173 -7.22 10.67 11.56
C LYS A 173 -8.41 11.59 11.73
N GLN A 174 -9.40 11.53 10.84
CA GLN A 174 -10.61 12.35 10.91
C GLN A 174 -11.42 12.08 12.19
N ALA A 175 -11.45 10.83 12.65
CA ALA A 175 -12.09 10.46 13.91
C ALA A 175 -11.35 11.06 15.12
N LYS A 176 -10.02 11.05 15.14
CA LYS A 176 -9.21 11.69 16.18
C LYS A 176 -9.39 13.22 16.21
N GLU A 177 -9.46 13.85 15.04
CA GLU A 177 -9.70 15.30 14.94
C GLU A 177 -11.13 15.70 15.38
N LYS A 178 -12.11 14.80 15.21
CA LYS A 178 -13.49 15.02 15.66
C LYS A 178 -13.77 14.61 17.10
N GLN A 179 -12.89 13.80 17.71
CA GLN A 179 -13.07 13.34 19.09
C GLN A 179 -12.42 14.26 20.12
N GLY A 180 -13.09 15.43 20.37
CA GLY A 180 -13.24 15.92 21.73
C GLY A 180 -14.35 15.19 22.52
N VAL A 181 -15.04 14.17 21.96
CA VAL A 181 -16.09 13.38 22.64
C VAL A 181 -16.07 11.95 22.13
N LEU A 182 -15.75 11.02 23.01
CA LEU A 182 -15.78 9.56 22.75
C LEU A 182 -17.22 9.05 22.56
N PRO A 183 -17.51 8.22 21.55
CA PRO A 183 -18.50 7.17 21.67
C PRO A 183 -17.79 5.86 21.97
N GLN A 184 -17.97 5.31 23.16
CA GLN A 184 -17.72 3.93 23.48
C GLN A 184 -18.77 3.07 22.76
N ASN A 185 -18.49 2.59 21.55
CA ASN A 185 -19.19 1.46 20.99
C ASN A 185 -18.31 0.21 21.15
N ALA A 186 -18.34 -0.34 22.36
CA ALA A 186 -17.94 -1.73 22.56
C ALA A 186 -18.90 -2.61 21.74
N THR A 187 -18.37 -3.28 20.72
CA THR A 187 -19.14 -4.29 19.97
C THR A 187 -19.46 -5.43 20.93
N ASP A 188 -20.71 -5.55 21.34
CA ASP A 188 -21.15 -6.64 22.22
C ASP A 188 -21.25 -7.93 21.40
N PHE A 189 -20.32 -8.84 21.62
CA PHE A 189 -20.30 -10.18 21.01
C PHE A 189 -21.13 -11.21 21.80
N LYS A 190 -21.94 -10.77 22.76
CA LYS A 190 -22.79 -11.63 23.58
C LYS A 190 -23.74 -12.45 22.69
N GLY A 191 -23.67 -13.77 22.79
CA GLY A 191 -24.48 -14.70 21.99
C GLY A 191 -23.93 -15.02 20.61
N LYS A 192 -22.71 -14.59 20.24
CA LYS A 192 -22.00 -15.02 19.04
C LYS A 192 -21.10 -16.22 19.34
N HIS A 193 -21.15 -17.21 18.45
CA HIS A 193 -20.25 -18.37 18.50
C HIS A 193 -19.14 -18.17 17.48
N ILE A 194 -17.90 -18.34 17.91
CA ILE A 194 -16.71 -18.28 17.04
C ILE A 194 -16.14 -19.70 16.98
N LEU A 195 -16.03 -20.27 15.79
CA LEU A 195 -15.33 -21.52 15.54
C LEU A 195 -13.87 -21.20 15.21
N LEU A 196 -12.96 -21.71 16.04
CA LEU A 196 -11.53 -21.69 15.77
C LEU A 196 -11.14 -23.12 15.31
N ALA A 197 -10.51 -23.23 14.14
CA ALA A 197 -9.92 -24.47 13.63
C ALA A 197 -8.41 -24.26 13.49
N GLU A 198 -7.61 -25.15 14.12
CA GLU A 198 -6.17 -25.27 13.92
C GLU A 198 -5.85 -26.17 12.74
#